data_345f8767643f235c91d62393624ebf31
#
_entry.id   345f8767643f235c91d62393624ebf31
#
_cell.length_a   1.000
_cell.length_b   1.000
_cell.length_c   1.000
_cell.angle_alpha   90.00
_cell.angle_beta   90.00
_cell.angle_gamma   90.00
#
_symmetry.space_group_name_H-M   'P 1'
#
loop_
_entity.id
_entity.type
_entity.pdbx_description
1 polymer ?
#
loop_
_entity_poly.entity_id
_entity_poly.type
_entity_poly.pdbx_seq_one_letter_code
_entity_poly.pdbx_strand_id
1 'polypeptide(L)'
;MNNVKSKEENEKEEKNKTKNIEDGISIGIYNAHSRELKNIYTQILATTFFKDSKIDIVPISKEIKEYLNILDIEYTCIDKFIPTEELMNRIKRNDINVYVTFTECSPMFPMESFEEGVPCLIGNNNDYFIGSKLREYVCVDREDDPREIRDKIKIVLENKEEVLKLYREWKNNFNNEVKKQVKEFLEG
;
A
#
# COMPACT_ATOMS: atom_id res chain seq x y z
N MET A 1 12.10 36.34 32.91
CA MET A 1 11.63 34.95 32.92
C MET A 1 11.69 34.44 31.46
N ASN A 2 12.80 33.80 31.12
CA ASN A 2 13.02 33.29 29.74
C ASN A 2 12.51 31.85 29.67
N ASN A 3 11.54 31.64 28.81
CA ASN A 3 11.05 30.31 28.48
C ASN A 3 12.13 29.54 27.70
N VAL A 4 12.79 28.62 28.37
CA VAL A 4 13.62 27.58 27.72
C VAL A 4 12.66 26.52 27.24
N LYS A 5 12.28 26.55 25.97
CA LYS A 5 11.65 25.39 25.32
C LYS A 5 12.64 24.22 25.37
N SER A 6 12.17 23.09 25.81
CA SER A 6 13.02 21.92 26.05
C SER A 6 13.62 21.39 24.73
N LYS A 7 14.89 20.95 24.81
CA LYS A 7 15.60 20.35 23.66
C LYS A 7 14.83 19.18 23.00
N GLU A 8 13.94 18.54 23.75
CA GLU A 8 13.11 17.41 23.27
C GLU A 8 12.00 17.84 22.29
N GLU A 9 11.49 19.06 22.37
CA GLU A 9 10.51 19.59 21.41
C GLU A 9 11.17 19.95 20.08
N ASN A 10 12.39 20.49 20.12
CA ASN A 10 13.16 20.79 18.90
C ASN A 10 13.64 19.51 18.19
N GLU A 11 13.98 18.45 18.91
CA GLU A 11 14.35 17.16 18.31
C GLU A 11 13.15 16.42 17.67
N LYS A 12 11.92 16.66 18.14
CA LYS A 12 10.71 16.15 17.50
C LYS A 12 10.30 16.95 16.25
N GLU A 13 10.54 18.25 16.24
CA GLU A 13 10.31 19.11 15.07
C GLU A 13 11.36 18.88 13.96
N GLU A 14 12.61 18.55 14.30
CA GLU A 14 13.63 18.21 13.29
C GLU A 14 13.43 16.83 12.65
N LYS A 15 12.74 15.90 13.31
CA LYS A 15 12.40 14.58 12.71
C LYS A 15 11.25 14.63 11.72
N ASN A 16 10.52 15.74 11.65
CA ASN A 16 9.49 16.01 10.65
C ASN A 16 10.02 16.81 9.44
N LYS A 17 11.32 16.76 9.16
CA LYS A 17 11.82 17.16 7.84
C LYS A 17 11.22 16.19 6.84
N THR A 18 10.31 16.68 6.03
CA THR A 18 9.72 16.05 4.86
C THR A 18 10.81 15.28 4.11
N LYS A 19 10.84 13.95 4.34
CA LYS A 19 11.64 13.03 3.52
C LYS A 19 11.20 13.31 2.09
N ASN A 20 12.14 13.65 1.22
CA ASN A 20 11.79 13.91 -0.17
C ASN A 20 11.12 12.63 -0.69
N ILE A 21 9.85 12.67 -1.07
CA ILE A 21 9.04 11.50 -1.40
C ILE A 21 9.68 10.67 -2.53
N GLU A 22 10.60 11.29 -3.26
CA GLU A 22 11.31 10.64 -4.36
C GLU A 22 12.54 9.82 -3.92
N ASP A 23 13.00 9.97 -2.67
CA ASP A 23 14.24 9.36 -2.19
C ASP A 23 13.97 8.29 -1.12
N GLY A 24 14.35 7.06 -1.40
CA GLY A 24 14.45 5.99 -0.39
C GLY A 24 13.11 5.52 0.21
N ILE A 25 12.05 5.37 -0.60
CA ILE A 25 10.77 4.82 -0.15
C ILE A 25 10.81 3.28 -0.09
N SER A 26 10.06 2.73 0.86
CA SER A 26 9.86 1.29 1.01
C SER A 26 8.48 0.89 0.47
N ILE A 27 8.46 -0.01 -0.51
CA ILE A 27 7.25 -0.44 -1.22
C ILE A 27 7.03 -1.93 -1.01
N GLY A 28 5.87 -2.31 -0.47
CA GLY A 28 5.49 -3.71 -0.33
C GLY A 28 4.71 -4.22 -1.54
N ILE A 29 5.08 -5.40 -2.06
CA ILE A 29 4.36 -6.11 -3.13
C ILE A 29 4.13 -7.56 -2.69
N TYR A 30 2.91 -7.88 -2.23
CA TYR A 30 2.59 -9.16 -1.60
C TYR A 30 1.54 -9.94 -2.39
N ASN A 31 1.71 -10.01 -3.69
CA ASN A 31 0.73 -10.61 -4.60
C ASN A 31 0.80 -12.15 -4.69
N ALA A 32 1.50 -12.78 -3.81
CA ALA A 32 1.52 -14.22 -3.52
C ALA A 32 1.84 -15.19 -4.67
N HIS A 33 1.90 -14.78 -5.93
CA HIS A 33 2.18 -15.69 -7.05
C HIS A 33 2.68 -14.94 -8.28
N SER A 34 3.57 -15.59 -9.06
CA SER A 34 4.03 -15.15 -10.38
C SER A 34 2.97 -15.31 -11.50
N ARG A 35 1.68 -15.32 -11.15
CA ARG A 35 0.62 -15.37 -12.16
C ARG A 35 0.55 -14.02 -12.87
N GLU A 36 0.44 -14.03 -14.20
CA GLU A 36 0.29 -12.84 -15.03
C GLU A 36 -0.84 -11.91 -14.53
N LEU A 37 -1.97 -12.51 -14.09
CA LEU A 37 -3.12 -11.80 -13.54
C LEU A 37 -2.81 -10.97 -12.27
N LYS A 38 -1.69 -11.25 -11.59
CA LYS A 38 -1.24 -10.47 -10.44
C LYS A 38 -0.45 -9.23 -10.83
N ASN A 39 -0.19 -9.03 -12.11
CA ASN A 39 0.43 -7.82 -12.67
C ASN A 39 1.74 -7.41 -11.99
N ILE A 40 2.52 -8.40 -11.55
CA ILE A 40 3.67 -8.15 -10.68
C ILE A 40 4.78 -7.36 -11.40
N TYR A 41 4.98 -7.62 -12.69
CA TYR A 41 6.04 -6.97 -13.48
C TYR A 41 5.79 -5.47 -13.66
N THR A 42 4.55 -5.05 -13.93
CA THR A 42 4.20 -3.64 -14.03
C THR A 42 4.34 -2.90 -12.70
N GLN A 43 3.94 -3.56 -11.60
CA GLN A 43 4.09 -3.00 -10.25
C GLN A 43 5.57 -2.81 -9.89
N ILE A 44 6.42 -3.80 -10.18
CA ILE A 44 7.88 -3.69 -10.00
C ILE A 44 8.44 -2.57 -10.88
N LEU A 45 8.05 -2.51 -12.16
CA LEU A 45 8.53 -1.47 -13.07
C LEU A 45 8.16 -0.06 -12.58
N ALA A 46 6.99 0.10 -11.96
CA ALA A 46 6.59 1.39 -11.39
C ALA A 46 7.52 1.87 -10.27
N THR A 47 8.20 0.97 -9.56
CA THR A 47 9.13 1.34 -8.49
C THR A 47 10.43 1.93 -9.00
N THR A 48 10.83 1.63 -10.26
CA THR A 48 12.06 2.16 -10.86
C THR A 48 12.06 3.68 -11.04
N PHE A 49 10.89 4.31 -10.96
CA PHE A 49 10.77 5.77 -11.02
C PHE A 49 11.14 6.48 -9.70
N PHE A 50 11.38 5.73 -8.63
CA PHE A 50 11.77 6.27 -7.32
C PHE A 50 13.22 5.92 -7.04
N LYS A 51 14.04 6.94 -6.90
CA LYS A 51 15.46 6.76 -6.59
C LYS A 51 15.63 6.10 -5.22
N ASP A 52 16.57 5.16 -5.12
CA ASP A 52 16.91 4.47 -3.88
C ASP A 52 15.69 3.79 -3.19
N SER A 53 14.64 3.45 -3.97
CA SER A 53 13.49 2.70 -3.45
C SER A 53 13.86 1.25 -3.13
N LYS A 54 13.21 0.70 -2.12
CA LYS A 54 13.35 -0.70 -1.71
C LYS A 54 12.04 -1.43 -1.86
N ILE A 55 12.09 -2.63 -2.43
CA ILE A 55 10.91 -3.49 -2.54
C ILE A 55 10.95 -4.57 -1.47
N ASP A 56 9.85 -4.76 -0.75
CA ASP A 56 9.60 -5.95 0.05
C ASP A 56 8.58 -6.84 -0.67
N ILE A 57 8.98 -8.05 -1.09
CA ILE A 57 8.18 -8.92 -1.94
C ILE A 57 8.12 -10.35 -1.40
N VAL A 58 6.89 -10.90 -1.26
CA VAL A 58 6.64 -12.23 -0.71
C VAL A 58 5.38 -12.84 -1.34
N PRO A 59 5.43 -14.11 -1.74
CA PRO A 59 6.61 -14.91 -2.10
C PRO A 59 7.15 -14.48 -3.45
N ILE A 60 8.38 -14.87 -3.75
CA ILE A 60 9.05 -14.50 -4.98
C ILE A 60 9.43 -15.75 -5.79
N SER A 61 9.22 -15.72 -7.11
CA SER A 61 9.73 -16.73 -8.03
C SER A 61 11.13 -16.41 -8.52
N LYS A 62 11.79 -17.39 -9.16
CA LYS A 62 13.11 -17.22 -9.75
C LYS A 62 13.09 -16.15 -10.85
N GLU A 63 12.06 -16.15 -11.68
CA GLU A 63 11.91 -15.22 -12.81
C GLU A 63 11.76 -13.78 -12.32
N ILE A 64 11.03 -13.58 -11.21
CA ILE A 64 10.89 -12.25 -10.59
C ILE A 64 12.22 -11.79 -9.99
N LYS A 65 13.00 -12.68 -9.35
CA LYS A 65 14.36 -12.36 -8.88
C LYS A 65 15.26 -11.91 -10.03
N GLU A 66 15.24 -12.63 -11.14
CA GLU A 66 16.00 -12.26 -12.33
C GLU A 66 15.57 -10.90 -12.88
N TYR A 67 14.27 -10.62 -12.91
CA TYR A 67 13.74 -9.33 -13.35
C TYR A 67 14.17 -8.17 -12.45
N LEU A 68 14.10 -8.32 -11.13
CA LEU A 68 14.59 -7.33 -10.16
C LEU A 68 16.08 -7.04 -10.33
N ASN A 69 16.88 -8.10 -10.54
CA ASN A 69 18.33 -7.97 -10.78
C ASN A 69 18.65 -7.24 -12.10
N ILE A 70 17.86 -7.49 -13.16
CA ILE A 70 18.02 -6.78 -14.44
C ILE A 70 17.72 -5.28 -14.27
N LEU A 71 16.75 -4.94 -13.42
CA LEU A 71 16.36 -3.54 -13.16
C LEU A 71 17.26 -2.86 -12.10
N ASP A 72 18.21 -3.56 -11.52
CA ASP A 72 19.11 -3.07 -10.45
C ASP A 72 18.35 -2.46 -9.25
N ILE A 73 17.27 -3.14 -8.83
CA ILE A 73 16.41 -2.71 -7.73
C ILE A 73 16.84 -3.39 -6.43
N GLU A 74 16.99 -2.61 -5.35
CA GLU A 74 17.20 -3.17 -4.01
C GLU A 74 15.90 -3.83 -3.52
N TYR A 75 15.98 -5.09 -3.09
CA TYR A 75 14.82 -5.80 -2.60
C TYR A 75 15.10 -6.72 -1.41
N THR A 76 14.08 -6.91 -0.59
CA THR A 76 14.00 -8.01 0.37
C THR A 76 12.92 -8.98 -0.08
N CYS A 77 13.18 -10.28 0.05
CA CYS A 77 12.23 -11.30 -0.36
C CYS A 77 12.26 -12.52 0.53
N ILE A 78 11.15 -13.27 0.49
CA ILE A 78 11.06 -14.63 1.01
C ILE A 78 10.43 -15.48 -0.08
N ASP A 79 11.03 -16.63 -0.37
CA ASP A 79 10.59 -17.55 -1.44
C ASP A 79 9.61 -18.64 -0.96
N LYS A 80 9.07 -18.48 0.24
CA LYS A 80 8.07 -19.37 0.84
C LYS A 80 6.94 -18.57 1.47
N PHE A 81 5.83 -19.24 1.75
CA PHE A 81 4.77 -18.68 2.57
C PHE A 81 5.26 -18.45 4.00
N ILE A 82 4.85 -17.35 4.59
CA ILE A 82 5.17 -16.93 5.94
C ILE A 82 3.89 -16.89 6.80
N PRO A 83 4.01 -17.04 8.13
CA PRO A 83 2.88 -16.85 9.04
C PRO A 83 2.29 -15.45 8.92
N THR A 84 0.99 -15.32 9.16
CA THR A 84 0.26 -14.05 9.08
C THR A 84 0.90 -12.96 9.94
N GLU A 85 1.33 -13.29 11.16
CA GLU A 85 2.00 -12.34 12.05
C GLU A 85 3.28 -11.76 11.43
N GLU A 86 4.09 -12.60 10.79
CA GLU A 86 5.31 -12.15 10.11
C GLU A 86 4.96 -11.27 8.91
N LEU A 87 3.92 -11.62 8.14
CA LEU A 87 3.43 -10.81 7.02
C LEU A 87 2.99 -9.43 7.52
N MET A 88 2.18 -9.35 8.57
CA MET A 88 1.73 -8.07 9.14
C MET A 88 2.91 -7.21 9.60
N ASN A 89 3.92 -7.82 10.24
CA ASN A 89 5.13 -7.12 10.64
C ASN A 89 5.96 -6.58 9.46
N ARG A 90 5.89 -7.22 8.30
CA ARG A 90 6.54 -6.72 7.07
C ARG A 90 5.74 -5.58 6.45
N ILE A 91 4.42 -5.75 6.34
CA ILE A 91 3.50 -4.71 5.83
C ILE A 91 3.73 -3.37 6.52
N LYS A 92 3.83 -3.37 7.86
CA LYS A 92 4.03 -2.18 8.71
C LYS A 92 5.29 -1.38 8.40
N ARG A 93 6.31 -2.01 7.83
CA ARG A 93 7.62 -1.38 7.57
C ARG A 93 7.64 -0.59 6.28
N ASN A 94 6.63 -0.73 5.43
CA ASN A 94 6.56 -0.07 4.15
C ASN A 94 5.96 1.33 4.29
N ASP A 95 6.36 2.22 3.42
CA ASP A 95 5.74 3.54 3.28
C ASP A 95 4.39 3.42 2.58
N ILE A 96 4.29 2.47 1.63
CA ILE A 96 3.09 2.13 0.85
C ILE A 96 3.14 0.66 0.42
N ASN A 97 1.98 0.04 0.26
CA ASN A 97 1.84 -1.27 -0.37
C ASN A 97 1.13 -1.13 -1.72
N VAL A 98 1.47 -2.00 -2.67
CA VAL A 98 0.89 -1.99 -4.02
C VAL A 98 0.26 -3.35 -4.30
N TYR A 99 -1.02 -3.33 -4.66
CA TYR A 99 -1.84 -4.49 -5.00
C TYR A 99 -2.68 -4.22 -6.27
N VAL A 100 -1.99 -3.78 -7.33
CA VAL A 100 -2.60 -3.40 -8.61
C VAL A 100 -2.63 -4.64 -9.51
N THR A 101 -3.62 -5.50 -9.31
CA THR A 101 -3.81 -6.74 -10.05
C THR A 101 -4.75 -6.54 -11.23
N PHE A 102 -4.74 -7.41 -12.24
CA PHE A 102 -5.68 -7.37 -13.37
C PHE A 102 -7.04 -8.00 -13.05
N THR A 103 -7.10 -8.89 -12.07
CA THR A 103 -8.36 -9.52 -11.64
C THR A 103 -8.27 -10.02 -10.21
N GLU A 104 -9.31 -9.75 -9.46
CA GLU A 104 -9.54 -10.22 -8.09
C GLU A 104 -11.04 -10.41 -7.84
N CYS A 105 -11.37 -11.27 -6.87
CA CYS A 105 -12.73 -11.34 -6.35
C CYS A 105 -12.93 -10.43 -5.14
N SER A 106 -12.20 -10.73 -4.05
CA SER A 106 -12.32 -10.01 -2.78
C SER A 106 -10.99 -10.07 -2.03
N PRO A 107 -9.99 -9.30 -2.46
CA PRO A 107 -8.66 -9.37 -1.86
C PRO A 107 -8.65 -8.77 -0.45
N MET A 108 -8.25 -9.54 0.55
CA MET A 108 -8.15 -9.04 1.94
C MET A 108 -6.94 -8.13 2.15
N PHE A 109 -5.87 -8.35 1.38
CA PHE A 109 -4.60 -7.66 1.56
C PHE A 109 -4.69 -6.12 1.62
N PRO A 110 -5.44 -5.40 0.76
CA PRO A 110 -5.57 -3.96 0.88
C PRO A 110 -6.13 -3.52 2.23
N MET A 111 -7.12 -4.25 2.77
CA MET A 111 -7.69 -3.97 4.09
C MET A 111 -6.68 -4.21 5.20
N GLU A 112 -5.97 -5.33 5.16
CA GLU A 112 -4.91 -5.68 6.11
C GLU A 112 -3.82 -4.60 6.14
N SER A 113 -3.43 -4.09 4.98
CA SER A 113 -2.46 -3.00 4.87
C SER A 113 -2.93 -1.71 5.55
N PHE A 114 -4.16 -1.30 5.30
CA PHE A 114 -4.74 -0.13 5.93
C PHE A 114 -4.92 -0.28 7.44
N GLU A 115 -5.29 -1.48 7.93
CA GLU A 115 -5.38 -1.78 9.36
C GLU A 115 -4.03 -1.62 10.06
N GLU A 116 -2.95 -1.93 9.37
CA GLU A 116 -1.59 -1.74 9.85
C GLU A 116 -1.06 -0.29 9.69
N GLY A 117 -1.92 0.63 9.23
CA GLY A 117 -1.59 2.04 9.05
C GLY A 117 -0.74 2.35 7.81
N VAL A 118 -0.70 1.43 6.84
CA VAL A 118 0.02 1.61 5.58
C VAL A 118 -0.98 1.68 4.44
N PRO A 119 -0.98 2.77 3.64
CA PRO A 119 -1.84 2.85 2.46
C PRO A 119 -1.53 1.75 1.45
N CYS A 120 -2.58 1.31 0.73
CA CYS A 120 -2.44 0.32 -0.33
C CYS A 120 -3.09 0.79 -1.61
N LEU A 121 -2.35 0.75 -2.73
CA LEU A 121 -2.94 0.93 -4.05
C LEU A 121 -3.69 -0.32 -4.48
N ILE A 122 -4.79 -0.14 -5.18
CA ILE A 122 -5.60 -1.21 -5.78
C ILE A 122 -5.82 -0.98 -7.27
N GLY A 123 -6.09 -2.05 -8.01
CA GLY A 123 -6.58 -1.95 -9.40
C GLY A 123 -8.06 -1.62 -9.46
N ASN A 124 -8.53 -1.26 -10.67
CA ASN A 124 -9.94 -0.92 -10.92
C ASN A 124 -10.84 -2.16 -11.14
N ASN A 125 -10.36 -3.33 -10.76
CA ASN A 125 -11.01 -4.62 -10.99
C ASN A 125 -11.86 -5.12 -9.80
N ASN A 126 -12.12 -4.27 -8.82
CA ASN A 126 -12.92 -4.58 -7.63
C ASN A 126 -13.73 -3.37 -7.18
N ASP A 127 -14.74 -3.64 -6.35
CA ASP A 127 -15.70 -2.64 -5.89
C ASP A 127 -15.29 -1.95 -4.58
N TYR A 128 -14.04 -2.13 -4.12
CA TYR A 128 -13.59 -1.48 -2.89
C TYR A 128 -13.60 0.04 -3.02
N PHE A 129 -14.08 0.65 -1.97
CA PHE A 129 -14.12 2.11 -1.80
C PHE A 129 -15.01 2.85 -2.80
N ILE A 130 -15.90 2.16 -3.57
CA ILE A 130 -16.87 2.81 -4.45
C ILE A 130 -17.70 3.82 -3.64
N GLY A 131 -17.89 5.01 -4.21
CA GLY A 131 -18.61 6.12 -3.59
C GLY A 131 -17.83 6.83 -2.47
N SER A 132 -16.60 6.42 -2.18
CA SER A 132 -15.71 7.09 -1.25
C SER A 132 -14.62 7.87 -1.98
N LYS A 133 -14.29 9.07 -1.47
CA LYS A 133 -13.12 9.86 -1.92
C LYS A 133 -11.80 9.07 -1.81
N LEU A 134 -11.74 8.09 -0.91
CA LEU A 134 -10.57 7.21 -0.79
C LEU A 134 -10.21 6.54 -2.12
N ARG A 135 -11.24 6.10 -2.91
CA ARG A 135 -11.00 5.45 -4.20
C ARG A 135 -10.23 6.32 -5.18
N GLU A 136 -10.49 7.63 -5.19
CA GLU A 136 -9.80 8.58 -6.08
C GLU A 136 -8.28 8.62 -5.82
N TYR A 137 -7.89 8.44 -4.55
CA TYR A 137 -6.49 8.38 -4.16
C TYR A 137 -5.83 7.05 -4.53
N VAL A 138 -6.48 5.91 -4.22
CA VAL A 138 -5.81 4.61 -4.17
C VAL A 138 -6.10 3.70 -5.34
N CYS A 139 -7.12 3.98 -6.15
CA CYS A 139 -7.46 3.17 -7.32
C CYS A 139 -6.65 3.61 -8.54
N VAL A 140 -6.04 2.63 -9.20
CA VAL A 140 -5.34 2.76 -10.48
C VAL A 140 -6.29 2.33 -11.59
N ASP A 141 -6.56 3.19 -12.56
CA ASP A 141 -7.52 2.93 -13.63
C ASP A 141 -6.91 2.13 -14.79
N ARG A 142 -5.61 2.32 -15.05
CA ARG A 142 -4.85 1.57 -16.06
C ARG A 142 -3.76 0.76 -15.38
N GLU A 143 -4.12 -0.43 -14.95
CA GLU A 143 -3.26 -1.30 -14.16
C GLU A 143 -1.98 -1.72 -14.90
N ASP A 144 -1.99 -1.66 -16.22
CA ASP A 144 -0.87 -1.98 -17.11
C ASP A 144 0.07 -0.79 -17.39
N ASP A 145 -0.26 0.41 -16.89
CA ASP A 145 0.61 1.60 -17.02
C ASP A 145 1.44 1.85 -15.75
N PRO A 146 2.75 1.54 -15.76
CA PRO A 146 3.59 1.74 -14.58
C PRO A 146 3.76 3.22 -14.21
N ARG A 147 3.49 4.15 -15.14
CA ARG A 147 3.51 5.59 -14.87
C ARG A 147 2.32 6.02 -14.04
N GLU A 148 1.14 5.47 -14.32
CA GLU A 148 -0.04 5.74 -13.50
C GLU A 148 0.12 5.18 -12.08
N ILE A 149 0.65 3.96 -11.94
CA ILE A 149 0.97 3.39 -10.62
C ILE A 149 1.95 4.31 -9.87
N ARG A 150 3.02 4.77 -10.52
CA ARG A 150 3.97 5.74 -9.95
C ARG A 150 3.27 7.02 -9.48
N ASP A 151 2.43 7.62 -10.33
CA ASP A 151 1.75 8.88 -10.02
C ASP A 151 0.80 8.73 -8.83
N LYS A 152 0.08 7.60 -8.76
CA LYS A 152 -0.75 7.25 -7.60
C LYS A 152 0.07 7.03 -6.33
N ILE A 153 1.24 6.37 -6.41
CA ILE A 153 2.15 6.25 -5.27
C ILE A 153 2.52 7.64 -4.73
N LYS A 154 2.93 8.57 -5.59
CA LYS A 154 3.27 9.95 -5.19
C LYS A 154 2.09 10.63 -4.51
N ILE A 155 0.93 10.64 -5.14
CA ILE A 155 -0.29 11.27 -4.62
C ILE A 155 -0.64 10.72 -3.23
N VAL A 156 -0.59 9.40 -3.05
CA VAL A 156 -0.92 8.75 -1.78
C VAL A 156 0.09 9.10 -0.70
N LEU A 157 1.39 9.11 -1.00
CA LEU A 157 2.42 9.45 -0.02
C LEU A 157 2.36 10.92 0.39
N GLU A 158 2.09 11.83 -0.54
CA GLU A 158 1.87 13.26 -0.28
C GLU A 158 0.65 13.53 0.61
N ASN A 159 -0.36 12.66 0.54
CA ASN A 159 -1.62 12.81 1.25
C ASN A 159 -1.87 11.69 2.28
N LYS A 160 -0.82 11.04 2.78
CA LYS A 160 -0.91 9.81 3.59
C LYS A 160 -1.88 9.91 4.76
N GLU A 161 -1.82 10.99 5.53
CA GLU A 161 -2.70 11.19 6.68
C GLU A 161 -4.18 11.31 6.27
N GLU A 162 -4.48 12.03 5.19
CA GLU A 162 -5.85 12.15 4.68
C GLU A 162 -6.34 10.81 4.14
N VAL A 163 -5.51 10.07 3.42
CA VAL A 163 -5.83 8.73 2.89
C VAL A 163 -6.18 7.77 4.03
N LEU A 164 -5.37 7.73 5.09
CA LEU A 164 -5.62 6.89 6.26
C LEU A 164 -6.88 7.32 7.04
N LYS A 165 -7.16 8.62 7.09
CA LYS A 165 -8.40 9.15 7.68
C LYS A 165 -9.62 8.72 6.86
N LEU A 166 -9.58 8.88 5.54
CA LEU A 166 -10.65 8.46 4.64
C LEU A 166 -10.93 6.96 4.72
N TYR A 167 -9.88 6.13 4.89
CA TYR A 167 -10.07 4.71 5.14
C TYR A 167 -10.84 4.43 6.43
N ARG A 168 -10.48 5.08 7.55
CA ARG A 168 -11.20 4.91 8.83
C ARG A 168 -12.67 5.33 8.72
N GLU A 169 -12.96 6.42 8.02
CA GLU A 169 -14.33 6.88 7.76
C GLU A 169 -15.11 5.87 6.90
N TRP A 170 -14.53 5.41 5.80
CA TRP A 170 -15.13 4.39 4.95
C TRP A 170 -15.42 3.11 5.72
N LYS A 171 -14.45 2.58 6.48
CA LYS A 171 -14.59 1.37 7.30
C LYS A 171 -15.73 1.47 8.29
N ASN A 172 -15.84 2.60 8.98
CA ASN A 172 -16.93 2.81 9.95
C ASN A 172 -18.30 2.79 9.27
N ASN A 173 -18.43 3.45 8.12
CA ASN A 173 -19.68 3.48 7.35
C ASN A 173 -20.02 2.09 6.82
N PHE A 174 -19.05 1.39 6.24
CA PHE A 174 -19.21 0.02 5.74
C PHE A 174 -19.65 -0.94 6.85
N ASN A 175 -18.99 -0.92 7.99
CA ASN A 175 -19.34 -1.79 9.12
C ASN A 175 -20.75 -1.52 9.66
N ASN A 176 -21.18 -0.26 9.67
CA ASN A 176 -22.53 0.11 10.10
C ASN A 176 -23.59 -0.41 9.12
N GLU A 177 -23.32 -0.28 7.82
CA GLU A 177 -24.23 -0.80 6.79
C GLU A 177 -24.32 -2.32 6.82
N VAL A 178 -23.19 -3.03 6.94
CA VAL A 178 -23.17 -4.49 7.08
C VAL A 178 -23.96 -4.95 8.31
N LYS A 179 -23.78 -4.30 9.46
CA LYS A 179 -24.54 -4.62 10.69
C LYS A 179 -26.03 -4.45 10.48
N LYS A 180 -26.45 -3.38 9.80
CA LYS A 180 -27.85 -3.13 9.47
C LYS A 180 -28.41 -4.22 8.57
N GLN A 181 -27.72 -4.56 7.49
CA GLN A 181 -28.15 -5.61 6.55
C GLN A 181 -28.25 -6.99 7.21
N VAL A 182 -27.26 -7.35 8.06
CA VAL A 182 -27.30 -8.61 8.82
C VAL A 182 -28.50 -8.63 9.77
N LYS A 183 -28.79 -7.52 10.45
CA LYS A 183 -29.96 -7.43 11.33
C LYS A 183 -31.26 -7.60 10.55
N GLU A 184 -31.45 -6.88 9.46
CA GLU A 184 -32.61 -6.98 8.58
C GLU A 184 -32.80 -8.42 8.06
N PHE A 185 -31.73 -9.10 7.68
CA PHE A 185 -31.76 -10.49 7.24
C PHE A 185 -32.21 -11.48 8.34
N LEU A 186 -31.81 -11.24 9.58
CA LEU A 186 -32.14 -12.11 10.73
C LEU A 186 -33.55 -11.87 11.27
N GLU A 187 -34.12 -10.67 11.09
CA GLU A 187 -35.43 -10.27 11.59
C GLU A 187 -36.55 -10.45 10.54
N GLY A 188 -36.22 -10.67 9.27
CA GLY A 188 -37.17 -10.86 8.15
C GLY A 188 -37.51 -12.27 7.91
#